data_3f62ecd049a4039cf9653c5895f9eb3c
#
_entry.id   3f62ecd049a4039cf9653c5895f9eb3c
#
_cell.length_a   1.000
_cell.length_b   1.000
_cell.length_c   1.000
_cell.angle_alpha   90.00
_cell.angle_beta   90.00
_cell.angle_gamma   90.00
#
_symmetry.space_group_name_H-M   'P 1'
#
loop_
_entity.id
_entity.type
_entity.pdbx_description
1 polymer ?
#
loop_
_entity_poly.entity_id
_entity_poly.type
_entity_poly.pdbx_seq_one_letter_code
_entity_poly.pdbx_strand_id
1 'polypeptide(L)'
;MIPTLYSWGRYPNNPQHSHPNHWQEELKVLLDSMASEYGTTLPYGNGRSYGDSCMAASDHVITMRSMDRFVHVDWETGVIIVEAGITLSEVLAATIPNGWFLSVTPGTQFATIGGAIANDVHGKNHHSKGTFGNHLLSFGLIRSDEGHLTCSPTINPEMYTATVGGLGLTGIITFAEIQLLPINSSEIDSHTIRFGNLTEFFTLSSELDYKHEYSVAWIDCLASGNKIGRGVYIVGDHARYGELALSGSATLAVPFTPPLSLINNYSLRAFNELYWRAHPTKSVQNRISYEPFFYPLDRIKNWNRVYGPRGFQQYQCVIPDASAEIAIKELLKAISKSGQGSFLAVLKRCGDIKSPGLISFPLPGTSLALDFPHRSNLNNLFSHLDEIVRRSGGRLYPAKDAHMSGNDFRHAYPEWERLESMRDRSLVSRFWKRVTE
;
A
#
# COMPACT_ATOMS: atom_id res chain seq x y z
N MET A 1 -4.36 -29.38 -7.66
CA MET A 1 -4.74 -28.74 -6.38
C MET A 1 -4.93 -27.26 -6.65
N ILE A 2 -6.11 -26.74 -6.31
CA ILE A 2 -6.37 -25.28 -6.38
C ILE A 2 -5.45 -24.61 -5.34
N PRO A 3 -4.68 -23.59 -5.72
CA PRO A 3 -3.76 -22.95 -4.78
C PRO A 3 -4.53 -22.26 -3.66
N THR A 4 -4.08 -22.48 -2.44
CA THR A 4 -4.59 -21.76 -1.26
C THR A 4 -3.99 -20.37 -1.21
N LEU A 5 -4.85 -19.35 -1.12
CA LEU A 5 -4.46 -17.96 -1.12
C LEU A 5 -4.51 -17.36 0.29
N TYR A 6 -3.66 -16.36 0.54
CA TYR A 6 -3.54 -15.65 1.80
C TYR A 6 -3.27 -14.17 1.56
N SER A 7 -3.54 -13.33 2.56
CA SER A 7 -2.97 -11.98 2.59
C SER A 7 -1.45 -12.01 2.72
N TRP A 8 -0.78 -10.91 2.40
CA TRP A 8 0.67 -10.83 2.47
C TRP A 8 1.24 -11.04 3.88
N GLY A 9 0.53 -10.50 4.89
CA GLY A 9 0.91 -10.64 6.30
C GLY A 9 0.67 -12.04 6.88
N ARG A 10 -0.13 -12.88 6.21
CA ARG A 10 -0.57 -14.20 6.70
C ARG A 10 -1.27 -14.13 8.06
N TYR A 11 -1.84 -12.99 8.38
CA TYR A 11 -2.66 -12.77 9.57
C TYR A 11 -3.86 -11.88 9.21
N PRO A 12 -5.09 -12.28 9.58
CA PRO A 12 -5.45 -13.58 10.15
C PRO A 12 -5.10 -14.75 9.20
N ASN A 13 -4.82 -15.93 9.75
CA ASN A 13 -4.43 -17.10 8.96
C ASN A 13 -5.67 -17.86 8.46
N ASN A 14 -6.37 -17.27 7.53
CA ASN A 14 -7.58 -17.81 6.94
C ASN A 14 -7.34 -18.09 5.45
N PRO A 15 -7.19 -19.36 5.05
CA PRO A 15 -7.00 -19.75 3.66
C PRO A 15 -8.22 -19.39 2.81
N GLN A 16 -7.98 -18.88 1.60
CA GLN A 16 -9.01 -18.51 0.65
C GLN A 16 -9.02 -19.51 -0.53
N HIS A 17 -10.22 -19.90 -0.96
CA HIS A 17 -10.44 -20.74 -2.12
C HIS A 17 -10.51 -19.91 -3.40
N SER A 18 -9.67 -20.24 -4.37
CA SER A 18 -9.55 -19.51 -5.63
C SER A 18 -10.57 -19.97 -6.67
N HIS A 19 -11.30 -19.03 -7.25
CA HIS A 19 -12.12 -19.22 -8.44
C HIS A 19 -11.56 -18.32 -9.55
N PRO A 20 -10.81 -18.90 -10.51
CA PRO A 20 -10.15 -18.10 -11.54
C PRO A 20 -11.16 -17.58 -12.57
N ASN A 21 -10.95 -16.34 -13.00
CA ASN A 21 -11.63 -15.74 -14.12
C ASN A 21 -10.62 -15.35 -15.21
N HIS A 22 -10.94 -15.59 -16.46
CA HIS A 22 -10.03 -15.34 -17.59
C HIS A 22 -10.55 -14.26 -18.56
N TRP A 23 -11.87 -14.07 -18.61
CA TRP A 23 -12.53 -13.21 -19.58
C TRP A 23 -13.59 -12.34 -18.92
N GLN A 24 -13.67 -11.09 -19.35
CA GLN A 24 -14.63 -10.13 -18.81
C GLN A 24 -16.09 -10.62 -18.98
N GLU A 25 -16.39 -11.28 -20.09
CA GLU A 25 -17.73 -11.77 -20.42
C GLU A 25 -18.24 -12.87 -19.46
N GLU A 26 -17.31 -13.61 -18.87
CA GLU A 26 -17.63 -14.72 -17.94
C GLU A 26 -17.85 -14.21 -16.51
N LEU A 27 -17.35 -13.02 -16.19
CA LEU A 27 -17.22 -12.53 -14.82
C LEU A 27 -18.55 -12.31 -14.11
N LYS A 28 -19.58 -11.83 -14.86
CA LYS A 28 -20.93 -11.63 -14.28
C LYS A 28 -21.56 -12.98 -13.88
N VAL A 29 -21.45 -13.97 -14.76
CA VAL A 29 -21.98 -15.33 -14.48
C VAL A 29 -21.25 -15.97 -13.31
N LEU A 30 -19.93 -15.81 -13.25
CA LEU A 30 -19.13 -16.29 -12.13
C LEU A 30 -19.51 -15.61 -10.82
N LEU A 31 -19.67 -14.27 -10.81
CA LEU A 31 -20.10 -13.52 -9.63
C LEU A 31 -21.45 -14.00 -9.10
N ASP A 32 -22.42 -14.17 -9.98
CA ASP A 32 -23.77 -14.65 -9.62
C ASP A 32 -23.74 -16.09 -9.07
N SER A 33 -22.95 -16.97 -9.70
CA SER A 33 -22.75 -18.33 -9.22
C SER A 33 -22.13 -18.35 -7.83
N MET A 34 -21.08 -17.55 -7.59
CA MET A 34 -20.41 -17.45 -6.31
C MET A 34 -21.34 -16.91 -5.22
N ALA A 35 -22.14 -15.88 -5.53
CA ALA A 35 -23.13 -15.33 -4.62
C ALA A 35 -24.22 -16.36 -4.27
N SER A 36 -24.68 -17.12 -5.25
CA SER A 36 -25.68 -18.18 -5.05
C SER A 36 -25.16 -19.35 -4.21
N GLU A 37 -23.91 -19.79 -4.43
CA GLU A 37 -23.35 -20.98 -3.79
C GLU A 37 -22.78 -20.68 -2.39
N TYR A 38 -22.10 -19.53 -2.24
CA TYR A 38 -21.37 -19.18 -1.01
C TYR A 38 -21.93 -17.95 -0.27
N GLY A 39 -23.01 -17.37 -0.77
CA GLY A 39 -23.63 -16.16 -0.22
C GLY A 39 -22.91 -14.89 -0.60
N THR A 40 -21.57 -14.86 -0.46
CA THR A 40 -20.73 -13.70 -0.82
C THR A 40 -19.39 -14.14 -1.38
N THR A 41 -18.70 -13.23 -2.08
CA THR A 41 -17.35 -13.41 -2.57
C THR A 41 -16.55 -12.11 -2.47
N LEU A 42 -15.34 -12.05 -3.03
CA LEU A 42 -14.53 -10.84 -3.15
C LEU A 42 -13.57 -10.98 -4.34
N PRO A 43 -13.33 -9.91 -5.14
CA PRO A 43 -12.25 -9.92 -6.13
C PRO A 43 -10.89 -9.96 -5.44
N TYR A 44 -10.00 -10.81 -5.92
CA TYR A 44 -8.66 -11.01 -5.39
C TYR A 44 -7.62 -10.78 -6.49
N GLY A 45 -6.79 -9.76 -6.31
CA GLY A 45 -5.68 -9.46 -7.22
C GLY A 45 -4.47 -10.36 -6.95
N ASN A 46 -3.41 -9.81 -6.34
CA ASN A 46 -2.17 -10.54 -6.05
C ASN A 46 -1.86 -10.66 -4.53
N GLY A 47 -2.86 -10.48 -3.65
CA GLY A 47 -2.76 -10.68 -2.21
C GLY A 47 -1.72 -9.78 -1.52
N ARG A 48 -1.53 -8.55 -1.98
CA ARG A 48 -0.53 -7.61 -1.41
C ARG A 48 -1.06 -6.76 -0.27
N SER A 49 -2.35 -6.84 0.05
CA SER A 49 -2.88 -6.37 1.32
C SER A 49 -2.34 -7.21 2.47
N TYR A 50 -2.06 -6.57 3.61
CA TYR A 50 -1.38 -7.25 4.72
C TYR A 50 -2.34 -7.98 5.66
N GLY A 51 -3.54 -7.41 5.86
CA GLY A 51 -4.57 -7.96 6.74
C GLY A 51 -5.71 -8.62 5.99
N ASP A 52 -6.91 -8.43 6.50
CA ASP A 52 -8.12 -9.15 6.07
C ASP A 52 -8.98 -8.40 5.03
N SER A 53 -8.52 -7.24 4.54
CA SER A 53 -9.24 -6.47 3.51
C SER A 53 -9.30 -7.17 2.14
N CYS A 54 -8.36 -8.05 1.81
CA CYS A 54 -8.35 -8.85 0.59
C CYS A 54 -8.90 -10.29 0.78
N MET A 55 -9.51 -10.57 1.92
CA MET A 55 -10.06 -11.88 2.26
C MET A 55 -11.58 -11.84 2.23
N ALA A 56 -12.21 -12.70 1.44
CA ALA A 56 -13.66 -12.81 1.42
C ALA A 56 -14.21 -13.32 2.76
N ALA A 57 -15.37 -12.80 3.17
CA ALA A 57 -16.06 -13.29 4.38
C ALA A 57 -16.49 -14.75 4.26
N SER A 58 -16.75 -15.22 3.05
CA SER A 58 -17.10 -16.61 2.70
C SER A 58 -15.90 -17.55 2.55
N ASP A 59 -14.64 -17.02 2.55
CA ASP A 59 -13.40 -17.71 2.19
C ASP A 59 -13.28 -18.11 0.69
N HIS A 60 -14.17 -17.62 -0.16
CA HIS A 60 -14.18 -17.86 -1.59
C HIS A 60 -13.95 -16.56 -2.36
N VAL A 61 -12.90 -16.52 -3.20
CA VAL A 61 -12.48 -15.32 -3.94
C VAL A 61 -12.45 -15.54 -5.44
N ILE A 62 -12.83 -14.53 -6.21
CA ILE A 62 -12.66 -14.51 -7.67
C ILE A 62 -11.26 -13.95 -7.97
N THR A 63 -10.38 -14.78 -8.52
CA THR A 63 -9.00 -14.36 -8.80
C THR A 63 -8.90 -13.68 -10.17
N MET A 64 -8.31 -12.48 -10.16
CA MET A 64 -8.27 -11.58 -11.31
C MET A 64 -6.97 -11.65 -12.11
N ARG A 65 -5.97 -12.43 -11.66
CA ARG A 65 -4.63 -12.44 -12.26
C ARG A 65 -4.54 -12.88 -13.71
N SER A 66 -5.54 -13.59 -14.23
CA SER A 66 -5.60 -13.98 -15.64
C SER A 66 -6.19 -12.90 -16.56
N MET A 67 -6.66 -11.79 -15.98
CA MET A 67 -7.07 -10.57 -16.70
C MET A 67 -5.91 -9.57 -16.66
N ASP A 68 -4.88 -9.78 -17.48
CA ASP A 68 -3.60 -9.07 -17.42
C ASP A 68 -3.14 -8.47 -18.76
N ARG A 69 -4.10 -8.22 -19.66
CA ARG A 69 -3.83 -7.73 -21.01
C ARG A 69 -3.79 -6.19 -21.07
N PHE A 70 -2.96 -5.67 -21.98
CA PHE A 70 -3.09 -4.31 -22.47
C PHE A 70 -4.23 -4.28 -23.50
N VAL A 71 -5.19 -3.38 -23.30
CA VAL A 71 -6.35 -3.19 -24.19
C VAL A 71 -6.06 -2.10 -25.21
N HIS A 72 -5.47 -1.00 -24.75
CA HIS A 72 -5.06 0.12 -25.60
C HIS A 72 -3.84 0.84 -25.01
N VAL A 73 -3.01 1.39 -25.87
CA VAL A 73 -1.85 2.19 -25.48
C VAL A 73 -1.69 3.36 -26.43
N ASP A 74 -1.63 4.55 -25.88
CA ASP A 74 -1.27 5.78 -26.60
C ASP A 74 0.07 6.30 -26.04
N TRP A 75 1.14 6.06 -26.79
CA TRP A 75 2.47 6.52 -26.41
C TRP A 75 2.71 8.02 -26.62
N GLU A 76 1.83 8.74 -27.32
CA GLU A 76 1.96 10.18 -27.49
C GLU A 76 1.46 10.92 -26.25
N THR A 77 0.35 10.50 -25.70
CA THR A 77 -0.26 11.11 -24.51
C THR A 77 0.10 10.41 -23.20
N GLY A 78 0.61 9.18 -23.26
CA GLY A 78 0.88 8.35 -22.09
C GLY A 78 -0.38 7.82 -21.41
N VAL A 79 -1.46 7.67 -22.17
CA VAL A 79 -2.70 7.03 -21.68
C VAL A 79 -2.67 5.55 -22.03
N ILE A 80 -2.94 4.70 -21.06
CA ILE A 80 -3.10 3.26 -21.29
C ILE A 80 -4.43 2.75 -20.75
N ILE A 81 -5.01 1.78 -21.45
CA ILE A 81 -6.13 0.98 -20.96
C ILE A 81 -5.63 -0.44 -20.74
N VAL A 82 -5.75 -0.93 -19.52
CA VAL A 82 -5.26 -2.24 -19.12
C VAL A 82 -6.31 -2.99 -18.31
N GLU A 83 -6.30 -4.31 -18.37
CA GLU A 83 -7.13 -5.14 -17.51
C GLU A 83 -6.71 -5.05 -16.04
N ALA A 84 -7.67 -5.16 -15.13
CA ALA A 84 -7.47 -4.88 -13.71
C ALA A 84 -6.57 -5.88 -12.97
N GLY A 85 -6.37 -7.08 -13.53
CA GLY A 85 -5.50 -8.11 -12.96
C GLY A 85 -4.02 -7.95 -13.29
N ILE A 86 -3.63 -7.08 -14.24
CA ILE A 86 -2.23 -6.81 -14.55
C ILE A 86 -1.52 -6.19 -13.34
N THR A 87 -0.28 -6.57 -13.08
CA THR A 87 0.52 -5.98 -11.99
C THR A 87 1.20 -4.68 -12.44
N LEU A 88 1.53 -3.84 -11.48
CA LEU A 88 2.31 -2.62 -11.74
C LEU A 88 3.68 -2.96 -12.37
N SER A 89 4.27 -4.11 -12.02
CA SER A 89 5.52 -4.60 -12.61
C SER A 89 5.38 -4.89 -14.11
N GLU A 90 4.28 -5.53 -14.52
CA GLU A 90 3.99 -5.84 -15.92
C GLU A 90 3.72 -4.57 -16.72
N VAL A 91 3.01 -3.62 -16.12
CA VAL A 91 2.83 -2.28 -16.71
C VAL A 91 4.17 -1.58 -16.91
N LEU A 92 5.02 -1.50 -15.87
CA LEU A 92 6.33 -0.87 -15.95
C LEU A 92 7.25 -1.53 -16.98
N ALA A 93 7.17 -2.87 -17.11
CA ALA A 93 7.97 -3.59 -18.10
C ALA A 93 7.66 -3.16 -19.55
N ALA A 94 6.41 -2.80 -19.83
CA ALA A 94 5.99 -2.30 -21.14
C ALA A 94 6.22 -0.80 -21.31
N THR A 95 6.04 -0.01 -20.25
CA THR A 95 5.98 1.46 -20.35
C THR A 95 7.34 2.14 -20.24
N ILE A 96 8.26 1.64 -19.39
CA ILE A 96 9.60 2.23 -19.20
C ILE A 96 10.39 2.33 -20.52
N PRO A 97 10.49 1.27 -21.36
CA PRO A 97 11.21 1.37 -22.62
C PRO A 97 10.65 2.41 -23.59
N ASN A 98 9.39 2.82 -23.38
CA ASN A 98 8.69 3.82 -24.18
C ASN A 98 8.68 5.22 -23.55
N GLY A 99 9.45 5.45 -22.50
CA GLY A 99 9.58 6.76 -21.87
C GLY A 99 8.47 7.11 -20.86
N TRP A 100 7.78 6.10 -20.31
CA TRP A 100 6.67 6.31 -19.40
C TRP A 100 6.82 5.54 -18.09
N PHE A 101 6.38 6.14 -17.00
CA PHE A 101 6.36 5.54 -15.66
C PHE A 101 4.97 5.69 -15.03
N LEU A 102 4.68 4.97 -13.96
CA LEU A 102 3.46 5.15 -13.18
C LEU A 102 3.51 6.49 -12.43
N SER A 103 2.47 7.30 -12.56
CA SER A 103 2.36 8.59 -11.86
C SER A 103 2.42 8.43 -10.35
N VAL A 104 1.82 7.34 -9.83
CA VAL A 104 1.89 6.95 -8.41
C VAL A 104 2.13 5.45 -8.30
N THR A 105 3.07 5.04 -7.45
CA THR A 105 3.37 3.63 -7.19
C THR A 105 3.60 3.38 -5.69
N PRO A 106 3.03 2.29 -5.10
CA PRO A 106 3.27 1.92 -3.71
C PRO A 106 4.66 1.30 -3.52
N GLY A 107 4.98 0.83 -2.32
CA GLY A 107 6.27 0.19 -2.00
C GLY A 107 6.47 -1.22 -2.57
N THR A 108 5.57 -1.72 -3.42
CA THR A 108 5.70 -2.97 -4.17
C THR A 108 5.12 -2.82 -5.56
N GLN A 109 5.82 -3.34 -6.57
CA GLN A 109 5.36 -3.38 -7.96
C GLN A 109 4.43 -4.58 -8.25
N PHE A 110 4.24 -5.47 -7.28
CA PHE A 110 3.43 -6.68 -7.46
C PHE A 110 1.95 -6.50 -7.09
N ALA A 111 1.50 -5.31 -6.72
CA ALA A 111 0.08 -5.00 -6.66
C ALA A 111 -0.52 -5.01 -8.07
N THR A 112 -1.80 -5.42 -8.20
CA THR A 112 -2.54 -5.31 -9.46
C THR A 112 -3.14 -3.93 -9.62
N ILE A 113 -3.45 -3.52 -10.86
CA ILE A 113 -4.13 -2.25 -11.15
C ILE A 113 -5.47 -2.17 -10.40
N GLY A 114 -6.31 -3.20 -10.46
CA GLY A 114 -7.57 -3.22 -9.70
C GLY A 114 -7.36 -3.11 -8.20
N GLY A 115 -6.32 -3.77 -7.66
CA GLY A 115 -5.94 -3.64 -6.24
C GLY A 115 -5.41 -2.24 -5.89
N ALA A 116 -4.69 -1.58 -6.81
CA ALA A 116 -4.19 -0.22 -6.63
C ALA A 116 -5.35 0.79 -6.57
N ILE A 117 -6.36 0.64 -7.43
CA ILE A 117 -7.59 1.46 -7.43
C ILE A 117 -8.41 1.20 -6.17
N ALA A 118 -8.71 -0.07 -5.88
CA ALA A 118 -9.56 -0.46 -4.75
C ALA A 118 -9.02 -0.02 -3.38
N ASN A 119 -7.71 0.14 -3.25
CA ASN A 119 -7.08 0.63 -2.03
C ASN A 119 -6.57 2.08 -2.14
N ASP A 120 -6.82 2.72 -3.25
CA ASP A 120 -6.33 4.06 -3.60
C ASP A 120 -4.89 4.25 -3.13
N VAL A 121 -4.00 3.40 -3.66
CA VAL A 121 -2.61 3.32 -3.19
C VAL A 121 -1.88 4.64 -3.37
N HIS A 122 -0.94 4.90 -2.48
CA HIS A 122 -0.13 6.12 -2.48
C HIS A 122 1.36 5.77 -2.50
N GLY A 123 2.15 6.66 -3.09
CA GLY A 123 3.59 6.52 -3.28
C GLY A 123 4.44 7.42 -2.38
N LYS A 124 5.74 7.48 -2.71
CA LYS A 124 6.70 8.41 -2.11
C LYS A 124 6.47 9.86 -2.54
N ASN A 125 5.60 10.07 -3.52
CA ASN A 125 5.25 11.37 -4.11
C ASN A 125 3.85 11.85 -3.75
N HIS A 126 3.25 11.35 -2.65
CA HIS A 126 1.89 11.79 -2.30
C HIS A 126 1.78 13.31 -2.13
N HIS A 127 2.83 13.96 -1.61
CA HIS A 127 2.87 15.42 -1.42
C HIS A 127 2.84 16.22 -2.72
N SER A 128 3.19 15.61 -3.85
CA SER A 128 3.25 16.25 -5.18
C SER A 128 2.28 15.67 -6.20
N LYS A 129 1.85 14.40 -6.08
CA LYS A 129 1.03 13.69 -7.05
C LYS A 129 -0.26 13.09 -6.47
N GLY A 130 -0.44 13.11 -5.14
CA GLY A 130 -1.61 12.52 -4.50
C GLY A 130 -1.59 10.98 -4.50
N THR A 131 -2.72 10.38 -4.81
CA THR A 131 -2.98 8.94 -4.82
C THR A 131 -3.09 8.40 -6.24
N PHE A 132 -3.19 7.09 -6.39
CA PHE A 132 -3.41 6.42 -7.67
C PHE A 132 -4.70 6.90 -8.35
N GLY A 133 -5.76 7.13 -7.58
CA GLY A 133 -7.04 7.64 -8.06
C GLY A 133 -6.97 9.02 -8.71
N ASN A 134 -5.98 9.86 -8.36
CA ASN A 134 -5.79 11.15 -9.01
C ASN A 134 -5.32 11.05 -10.47
N HIS A 135 -4.84 9.88 -10.90
CA HIS A 135 -4.34 9.59 -12.25
C HIS A 135 -5.19 8.55 -12.98
N LEU A 136 -6.35 8.21 -12.43
CA LEU A 136 -7.33 7.30 -13.01
C LEU A 136 -8.34 8.09 -13.82
N LEU A 137 -8.42 7.83 -15.13
CA LEU A 137 -9.32 8.52 -16.05
C LEU A 137 -10.69 7.85 -16.08
N SER A 138 -10.71 6.53 -16.20
CA SER A 138 -11.93 5.72 -16.20
C SER A 138 -11.64 4.27 -15.81
N PHE A 139 -12.68 3.52 -15.48
CA PHE A 139 -12.60 2.06 -15.30
C PHE A 139 -13.92 1.39 -15.61
N GLY A 140 -13.84 0.10 -15.94
CA GLY A 140 -14.99 -0.80 -16.04
C GLY A 140 -15.27 -1.46 -14.71
N LEU A 141 -16.54 -1.61 -14.37
CA LEU A 141 -17.01 -2.25 -13.14
C LEU A 141 -18.10 -3.27 -13.47
N ILE A 142 -18.05 -4.46 -12.88
CA ILE A 142 -19.12 -5.45 -12.94
C ILE A 142 -19.76 -5.56 -11.56
N ARG A 143 -21.10 -5.47 -11.53
CA ARG A 143 -21.91 -5.58 -10.32
C ARG A 143 -22.94 -6.70 -10.47
N SER A 144 -23.33 -7.28 -9.34
CA SER A 144 -24.37 -8.33 -9.32
C SER A 144 -25.77 -7.80 -9.67
N ASP A 145 -26.06 -6.56 -9.29
CA ASP A 145 -27.37 -5.89 -9.46
C ASP A 145 -27.51 -5.13 -10.79
N GLU A 146 -26.46 -4.41 -11.22
CA GLU A 146 -26.53 -3.52 -12.39
C GLU A 146 -25.79 -4.05 -13.62
N GLY A 147 -24.98 -5.11 -13.49
CA GLY A 147 -24.16 -5.65 -14.58
C GLY A 147 -22.92 -4.80 -14.87
N HIS A 148 -22.72 -4.43 -16.13
CA HIS A 148 -21.53 -3.69 -16.59
C HIS A 148 -21.74 -2.19 -16.49
N LEU A 149 -20.82 -1.49 -15.82
CA LEU A 149 -20.77 -0.04 -15.70
C LEU A 149 -19.41 0.47 -16.20
N THR A 150 -19.41 1.64 -16.82
CA THR A 150 -18.20 2.45 -16.99
C THR A 150 -18.25 3.61 -16.02
N CYS A 151 -17.17 3.83 -15.28
CA CYS A 151 -17.07 4.87 -14.25
C CYS A 151 -15.92 5.81 -14.55
N SER A 152 -16.19 7.10 -14.43
CA SER A 152 -15.20 8.18 -14.56
C SER A 152 -15.64 9.38 -13.71
N PRO A 153 -14.87 10.47 -13.60
CA PRO A 153 -15.31 11.68 -12.92
C PRO A 153 -16.60 12.30 -13.50
N THR A 154 -16.97 11.95 -14.75
CA THR A 154 -18.16 12.48 -15.46
C THR A 154 -19.21 11.43 -15.79
N ILE A 155 -18.87 10.14 -15.75
CA ILE A 155 -19.77 9.00 -16.02
C ILE A 155 -19.86 8.18 -14.75
N ASN A 156 -21.08 8.02 -14.21
CA ASN A 156 -21.29 7.36 -12.91
C ASN A 156 -20.37 7.90 -11.80
N PRO A 157 -20.30 9.22 -11.57
CA PRO A 157 -19.30 9.86 -10.72
C PRO A 157 -19.38 9.43 -9.26
N GLU A 158 -20.55 9.09 -8.75
CA GLU A 158 -20.73 8.58 -7.39
C GLU A 158 -20.12 7.18 -7.25
N MET A 159 -20.36 6.30 -8.23
CA MET A 159 -19.77 4.97 -8.25
C MET A 159 -18.25 5.04 -8.44
N TYR A 160 -17.76 6.00 -9.26
CA TYR A 160 -16.34 6.28 -9.39
C TYR A 160 -15.71 6.61 -8.03
N THR A 161 -16.28 7.57 -7.29
CA THR A 161 -15.73 7.98 -5.99
C THR A 161 -15.88 6.90 -4.92
N ALA A 162 -16.92 6.08 -4.97
CA ALA A 162 -17.11 4.96 -4.05
C ALA A 162 -16.14 3.79 -4.33
N THR A 163 -15.75 3.57 -5.58
CA THR A 163 -14.88 2.46 -5.98
C THR A 163 -13.40 2.77 -5.71
N VAL A 164 -12.95 4.01 -5.94
CA VAL A 164 -11.60 4.44 -5.61
C VAL A 164 -11.41 4.40 -4.08
N GLY A 165 -10.51 3.54 -3.60
CA GLY A 165 -10.35 3.31 -2.16
C GLY A 165 -11.49 2.52 -1.51
N GLY A 166 -12.47 2.03 -2.28
CA GLY A 166 -13.65 1.31 -1.81
C GLY A 166 -13.40 -0.16 -1.46
N LEU A 167 -12.15 -0.58 -1.33
CA LEU A 167 -11.72 -1.90 -0.87
C LEU A 167 -12.24 -3.08 -1.71
N GLY A 168 -12.65 -2.83 -2.97
CA GLY A 168 -13.21 -3.84 -3.86
C GLY A 168 -14.63 -4.26 -3.51
N LEU A 169 -15.40 -3.41 -2.82
CA LEU A 169 -16.74 -3.72 -2.30
C LEU A 169 -17.88 -3.24 -3.21
N THR A 170 -17.61 -2.31 -4.12
CA THR A 170 -18.63 -1.70 -4.98
C THR A 170 -18.91 -2.48 -6.26
N GLY A 171 -18.06 -3.44 -6.60
CA GLY A 171 -18.10 -4.23 -7.82
C GLY A 171 -16.70 -4.76 -8.15
N ILE A 172 -16.60 -5.54 -9.20
CA ILE A 172 -15.34 -6.09 -9.70
C ILE A 172 -14.81 -5.19 -10.80
N ILE A 173 -13.65 -4.58 -10.57
CA ILE A 173 -12.97 -3.74 -11.58
C ILE A 173 -12.44 -4.64 -12.69
N THR A 174 -12.76 -4.34 -13.95
CA THR A 174 -12.40 -5.15 -15.10
C THR A 174 -11.23 -4.60 -15.89
N PHE A 175 -11.25 -3.31 -16.18
CA PHE A 175 -10.18 -2.57 -16.82
C PHE A 175 -10.02 -1.20 -16.18
N ALA A 176 -8.91 -0.54 -16.43
CA ALA A 176 -8.66 0.84 -16.03
C ALA A 176 -7.95 1.61 -17.14
N GLU A 177 -8.37 2.86 -17.35
CA GLU A 177 -7.71 3.86 -18.16
C GLU A 177 -6.93 4.80 -17.23
N ILE A 178 -5.61 4.84 -17.39
CA ILE A 178 -4.72 5.55 -16.48
C ILE A 178 -3.76 6.48 -17.24
N GLN A 179 -3.46 7.63 -16.63
CA GLN A 179 -2.46 8.58 -17.12
C GLN A 179 -1.10 8.22 -16.53
N LEU A 180 -0.12 7.99 -17.39
CA LEU A 180 1.28 7.77 -17.03
C LEU A 180 2.05 9.08 -16.89
N LEU A 181 3.21 9.01 -16.25
CA LEU A 181 4.19 10.09 -16.08
C LEU A 181 5.28 9.95 -17.15
N PRO A 182 5.55 10.99 -17.96
CA PRO A 182 6.68 10.95 -18.91
C PRO A 182 8.02 10.99 -18.16
N ILE A 183 8.95 10.15 -18.58
CA ILE A 183 10.30 10.08 -18.03
C ILE A 183 11.36 10.09 -19.14
N ASN A 184 12.52 10.70 -18.85
CA ASN A 184 13.68 10.68 -19.75
C ASN A 184 14.68 9.59 -19.37
N SER A 185 14.56 8.99 -18.18
CA SER A 185 15.40 7.92 -17.70
C SER A 185 14.65 7.09 -16.65
N SER A 186 14.91 5.79 -16.60
CA SER A 186 14.45 4.91 -15.54
C SER A 186 15.28 5.00 -14.26
N GLU A 187 16.36 5.77 -14.26
CA GLU A 187 17.19 6.03 -13.10
C GLU A 187 16.64 7.20 -12.27
N ILE A 188 16.97 7.18 -10.99
CA ILE A 188 16.60 8.21 -10.02
C ILE A 188 17.88 8.93 -9.54
N ASP A 189 17.92 10.23 -9.70
CA ASP A 189 18.90 11.10 -9.04
C ASP A 189 18.46 11.23 -7.56
N SER A 190 19.08 10.46 -6.69
CA SER A 190 18.72 10.28 -5.29
C SER A 190 19.68 11.02 -4.36
N HIS A 191 19.11 11.59 -3.32
CA HIS A 191 19.83 12.30 -2.28
C HIS A 191 19.50 11.70 -0.92
N THR A 192 20.50 11.16 -0.22
CA THR A 192 20.36 10.45 1.05
C THR A 192 21.01 11.25 2.18
N ILE A 193 20.28 11.48 3.27
CA ILE A 193 20.70 12.29 4.41
C ILE A 193 20.42 11.52 5.71
N ARG A 194 21.45 11.29 6.52
CA ARG A 194 21.28 10.72 7.86
C ARG A 194 20.91 11.82 8.85
N PHE A 195 19.90 11.54 9.71
CA PHE A 195 19.46 12.46 10.74
C PHE A 195 19.42 11.79 12.13
N GLY A 196 19.52 12.59 13.19
CA GLY A 196 19.75 12.12 14.56
C GLY A 196 18.49 11.94 15.40
N ASN A 197 17.37 12.56 15.05
CA ASN A 197 16.13 12.54 15.81
C ASN A 197 14.91 12.96 14.98
N LEU A 198 13.72 12.84 15.56
CA LEU A 198 12.47 13.15 14.87
C LEU A 198 12.32 14.62 14.47
N THR A 199 12.81 15.56 15.28
CA THR A 199 12.73 17.00 14.95
C THR A 199 13.55 17.32 13.69
N GLU A 200 14.75 16.70 13.55
CA GLU A 200 15.54 16.84 12.32
C GLU A 200 14.82 16.26 11.09
N PHE A 201 14.04 15.17 11.26
CA PHE A 201 13.19 14.67 10.16
C PHE A 201 12.20 15.74 9.70
N PHE A 202 11.48 16.39 10.62
CA PHE A 202 10.50 17.42 10.25
C PHE A 202 11.16 18.64 9.60
N THR A 203 12.36 19.03 10.06
CA THR A 203 13.14 20.10 9.42
C THR A 203 13.52 19.72 7.98
N LEU A 204 14.12 18.54 7.78
CA LEU A 204 14.51 18.06 6.44
C LEU A 204 13.31 17.95 5.50
N SER A 205 12.20 17.41 5.99
CA SER A 205 10.97 17.27 5.23
C SER A 205 10.43 18.64 4.79
N SER A 206 10.39 19.63 5.71
CA SER A 206 9.93 20.99 5.38
C SER A 206 10.83 21.71 4.35
N GLU A 207 12.12 21.38 4.30
CA GLU A 207 13.08 21.99 3.40
C GLU A 207 13.19 21.31 2.02
N LEU A 208 12.90 20.01 1.94
CA LEU A 208 13.22 19.21 0.78
C LEU A 208 12.00 18.65 0.04
N ASP A 209 10.86 18.40 0.70
CA ASP A 209 9.70 17.79 0.04
C ASP A 209 9.19 18.61 -1.15
N TYR A 210 9.18 19.94 -1.04
CA TYR A 210 8.73 20.81 -2.12
C TYR A 210 9.72 20.94 -3.29
N LYS A 211 10.95 20.44 -3.13
CA LYS A 211 12.02 20.50 -4.16
C LYS A 211 12.12 19.20 -4.96
N HIS A 212 11.58 18.11 -4.43
CA HIS A 212 11.73 16.77 -5.00
C HIS A 212 10.37 16.10 -5.16
N GLU A 213 10.22 15.35 -6.24
CA GLU A 213 8.99 14.59 -6.48
C GLU A 213 8.79 13.46 -5.47
N TYR A 214 9.88 12.81 -5.05
CA TYR A 214 9.83 11.64 -4.15
C TYR A 214 10.54 11.92 -2.84
N SER A 215 9.88 11.59 -1.72
CA SER A 215 10.49 11.65 -0.38
C SER A 215 10.03 10.50 0.50
N VAL A 216 10.94 9.99 1.31
CA VAL A 216 10.68 8.94 2.32
C VAL A 216 11.80 8.92 3.35
N ALA A 217 11.48 8.55 4.60
CA ALA A 217 12.49 8.26 5.61
C ALA A 217 12.36 6.84 6.14
N TRP A 218 13.48 6.15 6.28
CA TRP A 218 13.60 5.02 7.18
C TRP A 218 13.96 5.53 8.58
N ILE A 219 13.37 4.97 9.63
CA ILE A 219 13.65 5.35 11.02
C ILE A 219 13.98 4.13 11.89
N ASP A 220 14.81 4.36 12.91
CA ASP A 220 15.03 3.41 14.00
C ASP A 220 13.93 3.56 15.04
N CYS A 221 12.90 2.71 14.93
CA CYS A 221 11.74 2.72 15.83
C CYS A 221 12.06 2.28 17.28
N LEU A 222 13.24 1.73 17.53
CA LEU A 222 13.69 1.30 18.87
C LEU A 222 14.66 2.31 19.53
N ALA A 223 15.02 3.39 18.83
CA ALA A 223 15.81 4.47 19.40
C ALA A 223 15.08 5.15 20.56
N SER A 224 15.84 5.61 21.57
CA SER A 224 15.30 6.21 22.78
C SER A 224 16.03 7.49 23.17
N GLY A 225 15.51 8.22 24.15
CA GLY A 225 16.08 9.49 24.61
C GLY A 225 16.08 10.54 23.50
N ASN A 226 17.19 11.26 23.34
CA ASN A 226 17.38 12.29 22.30
C ASN A 226 17.56 11.75 20.90
N LYS A 227 17.66 10.41 20.73
CA LYS A 227 17.77 9.75 19.42
C LYS A 227 16.42 9.21 18.91
N ILE A 228 15.30 9.48 19.59
CA ILE A 228 13.98 9.01 19.15
C ILE A 228 13.73 9.44 17.72
N GLY A 229 13.39 8.45 16.86
CA GLY A 229 13.09 8.68 15.46
C GLY A 229 14.30 9.06 14.60
N ARG A 230 15.56 8.81 15.06
CA ARG A 230 16.73 8.92 14.18
C ARG A 230 16.56 8.06 12.94
N GLY A 231 17.14 8.47 11.81
CA GLY A 231 16.89 7.73 10.58
C GLY A 231 17.73 8.16 9.39
N VAL A 232 17.22 7.81 8.23
CA VAL A 232 17.80 8.13 6.93
C VAL A 232 16.71 8.69 6.05
N TYR A 233 16.84 9.94 5.64
CA TYR A 233 15.93 10.63 4.76
C TYR A 233 16.41 10.49 3.31
N ILE A 234 15.50 10.15 2.42
CA ILE A 234 15.82 9.90 1.01
C ILE A 234 14.83 10.71 0.18
N VAL A 235 15.37 11.58 -0.67
CA VAL A 235 14.62 12.28 -1.71
C VAL A 235 15.17 11.90 -3.08
N GLY A 236 14.39 12.12 -4.12
CA GLY A 236 14.86 11.87 -5.50
C GLY A 236 13.85 12.29 -6.54
N ASP A 237 14.36 12.37 -7.76
CA ASP A 237 13.61 12.69 -8.97
C ASP A 237 14.07 11.75 -10.10
N HIS A 238 13.24 11.52 -11.12
CA HIS A 238 13.70 10.84 -12.32
C HIS A 238 14.85 11.64 -12.95
N ALA A 239 15.93 10.95 -13.32
CA ALA A 239 17.08 11.59 -13.93
C ALA A 239 16.66 12.25 -15.26
N ARG A 240 17.18 13.47 -15.52
CA ARG A 240 16.83 14.26 -16.70
C ARG A 240 17.29 13.63 -18.00
N TYR A 241 18.29 12.75 -17.94
CA TYR A 241 18.87 12.00 -19.05
C TYR A 241 19.46 10.69 -18.53
N GLY A 242 19.43 9.66 -19.33
CA GLY A 242 19.91 8.32 -19.03
C GLY A 242 19.20 7.27 -19.90
N GLU A 243 19.32 6.02 -19.52
CA GLU A 243 18.68 4.92 -20.23
C GLU A 243 17.23 4.70 -19.76
N LEU A 244 16.39 4.24 -20.68
CA LEU A 244 15.06 3.73 -20.42
C LEU A 244 15.10 2.19 -20.28
N ALA A 245 15.97 1.72 -19.40
CA ALA A 245 16.23 0.30 -19.22
C ALA A 245 15.43 -0.29 -18.05
N LEU A 246 14.98 -1.50 -18.21
CA LEU A 246 14.45 -2.29 -17.10
C LEU A 246 15.59 -2.72 -16.19
N SER A 247 15.36 -2.72 -14.89
CA SER A 247 16.37 -3.17 -13.94
C SER A 247 16.59 -4.67 -14.04
N GLY A 248 17.83 -5.09 -14.26
CA GLY A 248 18.27 -6.49 -14.29
C GLY A 248 18.67 -7.03 -12.92
N SER A 249 18.05 -6.61 -11.85
CA SER A 249 18.50 -6.94 -10.48
C SER A 249 18.37 -8.42 -10.14
N ALA A 250 19.47 -8.99 -9.61
CA ALA A 250 19.45 -10.32 -9.03
C ALA A 250 18.47 -10.39 -7.86
N THR A 251 17.56 -11.36 -7.88
CA THR A 251 16.54 -11.56 -6.85
C THR A 251 17.04 -12.58 -5.83
N LEU A 252 17.14 -12.18 -4.58
CA LEU A 252 17.29 -13.10 -3.46
C LEU A 252 15.94 -13.75 -3.13
N ALA A 253 15.94 -14.86 -2.42
CA ALA A 253 14.70 -15.49 -1.98
C ALA A 253 14.85 -16.04 -0.55
N VAL A 254 13.79 -15.93 0.23
CA VAL A 254 13.66 -16.66 1.50
C VAL A 254 13.05 -18.03 1.17
N PRO A 255 13.85 -19.11 1.15
CA PRO A 255 13.42 -20.39 0.54
C PRO A 255 12.35 -21.11 1.36
N PHE A 256 12.36 -20.97 2.67
CA PHE A 256 11.41 -21.61 3.58
C PHE A 256 10.96 -20.65 4.70
N THR A 257 9.87 -20.98 5.35
CA THR A 257 9.41 -20.26 6.54
C THR A 257 10.13 -20.81 7.76
N PRO A 258 10.97 -20.03 8.49
CA PRO A 258 11.60 -20.47 9.71
C PRO A 258 10.56 -20.88 10.76
N PRO A 259 10.83 -21.86 11.65
CA PRO A 259 9.88 -22.29 12.68
C PRO A 259 9.58 -21.21 13.72
N LEU A 260 10.49 -20.26 13.87
CA LEU A 260 10.36 -19.08 14.73
C LEU A 260 10.66 -17.81 13.92
N SER A 261 10.07 -16.68 14.32
CA SER A 261 10.40 -15.38 13.73
C SER A 261 11.87 -15.04 13.96
N LEU A 262 12.58 -14.67 12.90
CA LEU A 262 13.94 -14.14 12.99
C LEU A 262 13.97 -12.70 13.53
N ILE A 263 12.82 -12.06 13.61
CA ILE A 263 12.66 -10.69 14.08
C ILE A 263 12.43 -10.67 15.59
N ASN A 264 13.41 -10.18 16.33
CA ASN A 264 13.38 -10.01 17.77
C ASN A 264 14.11 -8.72 18.18
N ASN A 265 14.00 -8.33 19.46
CA ASN A 265 14.56 -7.06 19.94
C ASN A 265 16.08 -6.93 19.71
N TYR A 266 16.84 -8.02 19.83
CA TYR A 266 18.30 -8.00 19.65
C TYR A 266 18.68 -7.87 18.17
N SER A 267 18.06 -8.68 17.30
CA SER A 267 18.31 -8.62 15.85
C SER A 267 17.91 -7.25 15.27
N LEU A 268 16.78 -6.69 15.74
CA LEU A 268 16.33 -5.36 15.34
C LEU A 268 17.28 -4.25 15.76
N ARG A 269 17.73 -4.23 17.02
CA ARG A 269 18.67 -3.21 17.50
C ARG A 269 20.01 -3.28 16.77
N ALA A 270 20.52 -4.48 16.54
CA ALA A 270 21.75 -4.69 15.79
C ALA A 270 21.59 -4.20 14.32
N PHE A 271 20.51 -4.60 13.66
CA PHE A 271 20.22 -4.18 12.29
C PHE A 271 20.05 -2.65 12.20
N ASN A 272 19.23 -2.06 13.06
CA ASN A 272 18.94 -0.62 13.02
C ASN A 272 20.20 0.22 13.25
N GLU A 273 21.07 -0.20 14.20
CA GLU A 273 22.34 0.48 14.46
C GLU A 273 23.30 0.37 13.27
N LEU A 274 23.43 -0.83 12.69
CA LEU A 274 24.28 -1.06 11.52
C LEU A 274 23.78 -0.29 10.29
N TYR A 275 22.47 -0.35 10.03
CA TYR A 275 21.86 0.35 8.90
C TYR A 275 22.03 1.86 9.04
N TRP A 276 21.76 2.41 10.22
CA TRP A 276 21.93 3.84 10.47
C TRP A 276 23.39 4.28 10.31
N ARG A 277 24.38 3.49 10.79
CA ARG A 277 25.81 3.80 10.67
C ARG A 277 26.35 3.61 9.25
N ALA A 278 25.79 2.70 8.49
CA ALA A 278 26.21 2.45 7.11
C ALA A 278 25.95 3.66 6.18
N HIS A 279 25.02 4.55 6.58
CA HIS A 279 24.76 5.78 5.86
C HIS A 279 25.68 6.91 6.36
N PRO A 280 26.29 7.69 5.45
CA PRO A 280 27.20 8.75 5.85
C PRO A 280 26.51 9.88 6.61
N THR A 281 27.26 10.58 7.44
CA THR A 281 26.76 11.76 8.18
C THR A 281 26.54 12.97 7.29
N LYS A 282 27.17 12.97 6.11
CA LYS A 282 26.97 14.00 5.08
C LYS A 282 25.96 13.48 4.06
N SER A 283 25.26 14.41 3.48
CA SER A 283 24.40 14.20 2.34
C SER A 283 25.18 13.54 1.17
N VAL A 284 24.63 12.49 0.61
CA VAL A 284 25.21 11.78 -0.55
C VAL A 284 24.23 11.79 -1.69
N GLN A 285 24.70 12.25 -2.85
CA GLN A 285 23.95 12.18 -4.11
C GLN A 285 24.42 10.96 -4.89
N ASN A 286 23.47 10.13 -5.33
CA ASN A 286 23.73 8.96 -6.14
C ASN A 286 22.67 8.86 -7.23
N ARG A 287 23.07 8.31 -8.36
CA ARG A 287 22.12 7.87 -9.38
C ARG A 287 21.93 6.38 -9.23
N ILE A 288 20.67 5.96 -9.06
CA ILE A 288 20.30 4.57 -8.83
C ILE A 288 19.12 4.16 -9.72
N SER A 289 19.00 2.87 -10.02
CA SER A 289 17.85 2.34 -10.74
C SER A 289 16.55 2.56 -9.95
N TYR A 290 15.42 2.62 -10.66
CA TYR A 290 14.10 2.81 -10.07
C TYR A 290 13.71 1.68 -9.08
N GLU A 291 14.08 0.42 -9.33
CA GLU A 291 13.65 -0.69 -8.48
C GLU A 291 14.16 -0.59 -7.03
N PRO A 292 15.46 -0.44 -6.74
CA PRO A 292 15.92 -0.29 -5.36
C PRO A 292 15.41 0.99 -4.70
N PHE A 293 15.08 2.01 -5.49
CA PHE A 293 14.51 3.23 -4.97
C PHE A 293 13.03 3.06 -4.56
N PHE A 294 12.18 2.54 -5.45
CA PHE A 294 10.75 2.41 -5.18
C PHE A 294 10.40 1.13 -4.42
N TYR A 295 11.05 0.00 -4.73
CA TYR A 295 10.67 -1.36 -4.34
C TYR A 295 11.80 -2.14 -3.65
N PRO A 296 12.43 -1.59 -2.60
CA PRO A 296 13.64 -2.20 -2.01
C PRO A 296 13.43 -3.63 -1.52
N LEU A 297 12.23 -3.99 -1.06
CA LEU A 297 11.91 -5.34 -0.58
C LEU A 297 11.53 -6.32 -1.70
N ASP A 298 11.11 -5.85 -2.86
CA ASP A 298 10.72 -6.73 -3.97
C ASP A 298 11.90 -7.53 -4.54
N ARG A 299 13.14 -7.08 -4.28
CA ARG A 299 14.37 -7.81 -4.58
C ARG A 299 14.55 -9.08 -3.75
N ILE A 300 13.77 -9.26 -2.70
CA ILE A 300 13.82 -10.45 -1.83
C ILE A 300 12.48 -11.19 -1.97
N LYS A 301 12.43 -12.21 -2.82
CA LYS A 301 11.23 -13.04 -2.97
C LYS A 301 10.85 -13.67 -1.64
N ASN A 302 9.55 -13.65 -1.33
CA ASN A 302 8.98 -14.25 -0.11
C ASN A 302 9.61 -13.72 1.20
N TRP A 303 10.04 -12.46 1.24
CA TRP A 303 10.63 -11.87 2.45
C TRP A 303 9.71 -11.95 3.67
N ASN A 304 8.38 -11.98 3.46
CA ASN A 304 7.40 -12.16 4.52
C ASN A 304 7.59 -13.44 5.35
N ARG A 305 8.29 -14.46 4.82
CA ARG A 305 8.60 -15.70 5.53
C ARG A 305 9.53 -15.52 6.74
N VAL A 306 10.33 -14.45 6.79
CA VAL A 306 11.24 -14.18 7.93
C VAL A 306 10.49 -13.95 9.25
N TYR A 307 9.20 -13.61 9.18
CA TYR A 307 8.34 -13.44 10.35
C TYR A 307 7.85 -14.77 10.96
N GLY A 308 8.11 -15.90 10.30
CA GLY A 308 7.73 -17.22 10.77
C GLY A 308 6.27 -17.60 10.43
N PRO A 309 5.79 -18.75 10.95
CA PRO A 309 4.51 -19.33 10.56
C PRO A 309 3.28 -18.57 11.07
N ARG A 310 3.43 -17.75 12.12
CA ARG A 310 2.35 -16.93 12.68
C ARG A 310 2.06 -15.67 11.88
N GLY A 311 2.90 -15.37 10.84
CA GLY A 311 2.77 -14.17 10.05
C GLY A 311 3.12 -12.88 10.81
N PHE A 312 2.69 -11.77 10.28
CA PHE A 312 2.95 -10.44 10.83
C PHE A 312 1.81 -9.48 10.50
N GLN A 313 1.77 -8.37 11.20
CA GLN A 313 0.84 -7.28 10.95
C GLN A 313 1.63 -6.00 10.65
N GLN A 314 1.15 -5.21 9.71
CA GLN A 314 1.67 -3.86 9.51
C GLN A 314 0.78 -2.88 10.27
N TYR A 315 1.39 -2.09 11.13
CA TYR A 315 0.75 -0.92 11.71
C TYR A 315 1.07 0.28 10.83
N GLN A 316 0.08 0.79 10.11
CA GLN A 316 0.25 1.99 9.30
C GLN A 316 -0.83 2.99 9.65
N CYS A 317 -0.39 4.18 10.08
CA CYS A 317 -1.27 5.31 10.38
C CYS A 317 -0.83 6.56 9.62
N VAL A 318 -1.74 7.53 9.55
CA VAL A 318 -1.44 8.90 9.15
C VAL A 318 -1.95 9.85 10.24
N ILE A 319 -1.12 10.82 10.62
CA ILE A 319 -1.42 11.81 11.66
C ILE A 319 -1.45 13.20 11.02
N PRO A 320 -2.48 14.02 11.25
CA PRO A 320 -2.57 15.38 10.73
C PRO A 320 -1.37 16.23 11.13
N ASP A 321 -0.96 17.15 10.27
CA ASP A 321 0.25 17.98 10.44
C ASP A 321 0.27 18.71 11.80
N ALA A 322 -0.88 19.22 12.25
CA ALA A 322 -0.97 19.96 13.50
C ALA A 322 -0.56 19.15 14.75
N SER A 323 -0.69 17.82 14.71
CA SER A 323 -0.39 16.92 15.83
C SER A 323 0.75 15.93 15.52
N ALA A 324 1.27 15.92 14.30
CA ALA A 324 2.14 14.85 13.78
C ALA A 324 3.42 14.66 14.62
N GLU A 325 4.20 15.70 14.89
CA GLU A 325 5.47 15.55 15.60
C GLU A 325 5.27 15.01 17.03
N ILE A 326 4.26 15.52 17.74
CA ILE A 326 3.97 15.11 19.11
C ILE A 326 3.48 13.65 19.12
N ALA A 327 2.50 13.33 18.30
CA ALA A 327 1.90 11.99 18.25
C ALA A 327 2.89 10.93 17.78
N ILE A 328 3.66 11.18 16.71
CA ILE A 328 4.68 10.24 16.23
C ILE A 328 5.75 10.01 17.30
N LYS A 329 6.15 11.05 18.03
CA LYS A 329 7.09 10.88 19.14
C LYS A 329 6.52 10.00 20.25
N GLU A 330 5.24 10.13 20.56
CA GLU A 330 4.56 9.25 21.54
C GLU A 330 4.45 7.82 21.04
N LEU A 331 4.04 7.61 19.77
CA LEU A 331 4.00 6.28 19.14
C LEU A 331 5.38 5.61 19.21
N LEU A 332 6.45 6.29 18.84
CA LEU A 332 7.81 5.75 18.87
C LEU A 332 8.29 5.46 20.31
N LYS A 333 7.89 6.28 21.31
CA LYS A 333 8.16 6.00 22.73
C LYS A 333 7.45 4.72 23.18
N ALA A 334 6.17 4.54 22.86
CA ALA A 334 5.40 3.35 23.20
C ALA A 334 6.02 2.09 22.57
N ILE A 335 6.37 2.16 21.27
CA ILE A 335 7.02 1.08 20.53
C ILE A 335 8.38 0.73 21.14
N SER A 336 9.25 1.70 21.37
CA SER A 336 10.58 1.48 21.95
C SER A 336 10.50 0.89 23.35
N LYS A 337 9.55 1.35 24.18
CA LYS A 337 9.30 0.83 25.54
C LYS A 337 8.78 -0.61 25.55
N SER A 338 7.97 -0.98 24.56
CA SER A 338 7.43 -2.34 24.45
C SER A 338 8.50 -3.39 24.11
N GLY A 339 9.66 -2.96 23.57
CA GLY A 339 10.68 -3.85 23.04
C GLY A 339 10.26 -4.60 21.76
N GLN A 340 9.07 -4.32 21.24
CA GLN A 340 8.61 -4.77 19.94
C GLN A 340 8.92 -3.70 18.89
N GLY A 341 9.27 -4.09 17.67
CA GLY A 341 9.62 -3.12 16.64
C GLY A 341 9.75 -3.75 15.28
N SER A 342 10.19 -2.96 14.35
CA SER A 342 10.32 -3.27 12.93
C SER A 342 11.71 -2.90 12.41
N PHE A 343 12.24 -3.70 11.50
CA PHE A 343 13.40 -3.29 10.70
C PHE A 343 12.95 -2.41 9.51
N LEU A 344 11.69 -2.50 9.12
CA LEU A 344 11.05 -1.66 8.12
C LEU A 344 10.12 -0.68 8.83
N ALA A 345 10.68 0.45 9.26
CA ALA A 345 9.91 1.53 9.83
C ALA A 345 10.07 2.77 8.94
N VAL A 346 8.96 3.25 8.41
CA VAL A 346 8.94 4.28 7.37
C VAL A 346 8.13 5.47 7.84
N LEU A 347 8.70 6.66 7.70
CA LEU A 347 7.99 7.94 7.80
C LEU A 347 7.90 8.60 6.42
N LYS A 348 6.74 9.21 6.15
CA LYS A 348 6.51 9.93 4.90
C LYS A 348 5.49 11.05 5.11
N ARG A 349 5.74 12.21 4.50
CA ARG A 349 4.74 13.28 4.43
C ARG A 349 3.69 12.96 3.38
N CYS A 350 2.44 13.27 3.71
CA CYS A 350 1.32 13.28 2.79
C CYS A 350 0.90 14.75 2.57
N GLY A 351 0.79 15.17 1.33
CA GLY A 351 0.35 16.52 0.97
C GLY A 351 -1.17 16.70 1.04
N ASP A 352 -1.62 17.84 0.57
CA ASP A 352 -3.02 18.30 0.60
C ASP A 352 -3.83 17.93 -0.65
N ILE A 353 -3.22 17.24 -1.62
CA ILE A 353 -3.92 16.75 -2.82
C ILE A 353 -4.99 15.75 -2.37
N LYS A 354 -6.26 16.13 -2.59
CA LYS A 354 -7.39 15.29 -2.21
C LYS A 354 -7.54 14.11 -3.17
N SER A 355 -7.68 12.93 -2.60
CA SER A 355 -8.11 11.75 -3.34
C SER A 355 -9.56 11.90 -3.81
N PRO A 356 -9.92 11.34 -4.97
CA PRO A 356 -11.32 11.26 -5.38
C PRO A 356 -12.14 10.24 -4.55
N GLY A 357 -11.49 9.33 -3.82
CA GLY A 357 -12.15 8.24 -3.11
C GLY A 357 -12.80 8.63 -1.79
N LEU A 358 -13.96 8.05 -1.46
CA LEU A 358 -14.74 8.34 -0.25
C LEU A 358 -13.99 8.01 1.04
N ILE A 359 -13.31 6.86 1.06
CA ILE A 359 -12.61 6.35 2.26
C ILE A 359 -11.11 6.14 2.01
N SER A 360 -10.53 6.94 1.13
CA SER A 360 -9.08 6.90 0.87
C SER A 360 -8.28 7.21 2.13
N PHE A 361 -7.19 6.45 2.34
CA PHE A 361 -6.40 6.52 3.56
C PHE A 361 -5.61 7.83 3.76
N PRO A 362 -4.93 8.41 2.75
CA PRO A 362 -4.10 9.58 2.99
C PRO A 362 -4.89 10.81 3.41
N LEU A 363 -4.30 11.60 4.28
CA LEU A 363 -4.73 12.96 4.63
C LEU A 363 -3.50 13.85 4.77
N PRO A 364 -3.63 15.18 4.70
CA PRO A 364 -2.50 16.11 4.95
C PRO A 364 -1.87 15.84 6.32
N GLY A 365 -0.61 15.37 6.31
CA GLY A 365 0.02 14.94 7.55
C GLY A 365 1.22 14.02 7.34
N THR A 366 1.57 13.26 8.37
CA THR A 366 2.71 12.35 8.35
C THR A 366 2.26 10.90 8.56
N SER A 367 2.59 10.03 7.61
CA SER A 367 2.32 8.60 7.69
C SER A 367 3.50 7.86 8.31
N LEU A 368 3.20 6.96 9.25
CA LEU A 368 4.13 6.04 9.90
C LEU A 368 3.70 4.60 9.60
N ALA A 369 4.62 3.78 9.09
CA ALA A 369 4.36 2.36 8.79
C ALA A 369 5.43 1.47 9.42
N LEU A 370 5.01 0.39 10.11
CA LEU A 370 5.88 -0.57 10.79
C LEU A 370 5.33 -1.98 10.70
N ASP A 371 6.21 -2.96 10.50
CA ASP A 371 5.85 -4.38 10.45
C ASP A 371 6.18 -5.08 11.78
N PHE A 372 5.20 -5.72 12.40
CA PHE A 372 5.37 -6.42 13.67
C PHE A 372 5.12 -7.94 13.50
N PRO A 373 6.05 -8.81 13.94
CA PRO A 373 5.75 -10.24 14.05
C PRO A 373 4.49 -10.45 14.88
N HIS A 374 3.57 -11.30 14.42
CA HIS A 374 2.38 -11.60 15.23
C HIS A 374 2.75 -12.35 16.51
N ARG A 375 2.41 -11.78 17.68
CA ARG A 375 2.65 -12.29 19.02
C ARG A 375 1.44 -12.03 19.91
N SER A 376 1.28 -12.84 20.96
CA SER A 376 0.12 -12.73 21.87
C SER A 376 -0.01 -11.37 22.59
N ASN A 377 1.10 -10.67 22.81
CA ASN A 377 1.12 -9.36 23.49
C ASN A 377 1.05 -8.17 22.51
N LEU A 378 0.94 -8.42 21.20
CA LEU A 378 0.92 -7.36 20.19
C LEU A 378 -0.35 -6.50 20.30
N ASN A 379 -1.49 -7.12 20.60
CA ASN A 379 -2.76 -6.42 20.75
C ASN A 379 -2.72 -5.32 21.81
N ASN A 380 -2.04 -5.55 22.95
CA ASN A 380 -1.90 -4.54 23.99
C ASN A 380 -1.12 -3.31 23.51
N LEU A 381 -0.05 -3.54 22.72
CA LEU A 381 0.67 -2.44 22.08
C LEU A 381 -0.24 -1.70 21.10
N PHE A 382 -0.91 -2.42 20.21
CA PHE A 382 -1.75 -1.82 19.18
C PHE A 382 -2.89 -1.01 19.77
N SER A 383 -3.60 -1.51 20.79
CA SER A 383 -4.65 -0.75 21.49
C SER A 383 -4.13 0.59 22.04
N HIS A 384 -2.90 0.61 22.56
CA HIS A 384 -2.29 1.85 23.04
C HIS A 384 -1.90 2.79 21.89
N LEU A 385 -1.37 2.25 20.79
CA LEU A 385 -1.07 3.04 19.59
C LEU A 385 -2.35 3.62 18.96
N ASP A 386 -3.44 2.84 18.90
CA ASP A 386 -4.74 3.27 18.36
C ASP A 386 -5.31 4.43 19.16
N GLU A 387 -5.18 4.42 20.48
CA GLU A 387 -5.58 5.54 21.33
C GLU A 387 -4.81 6.82 20.99
N ILE A 388 -3.49 6.73 20.79
CA ILE A 388 -2.66 7.87 20.40
C ILE A 388 -3.11 8.40 19.02
N VAL A 389 -3.32 7.52 18.05
CA VAL A 389 -3.76 7.88 16.70
C VAL A 389 -5.12 8.58 16.74
N ARG A 390 -6.10 7.99 17.44
CA ARG A 390 -7.46 8.54 17.56
C ARG A 390 -7.48 9.93 18.18
N ARG A 391 -6.84 10.13 19.34
CA ARG A 391 -6.82 11.45 20.01
C ARG A 391 -6.06 12.52 19.24
N SER A 392 -5.18 12.11 18.31
CA SER A 392 -4.43 13.02 17.45
C SER A 392 -5.13 13.32 16.13
N GLY A 393 -6.37 12.84 15.94
CA GLY A 393 -7.14 13.01 14.71
C GLY A 393 -6.60 12.21 13.52
N GLY A 394 -5.78 11.19 13.79
CA GLY A 394 -5.21 10.31 12.78
C GLY A 394 -6.11 9.13 12.45
N ARG A 395 -5.66 8.28 11.52
CA ARG A 395 -6.36 7.06 11.10
C ARG A 395 -5.40 5.97 10.64
N LEU A 396 -5.88 4.72 10.73
CA LEU A 396 -5.17 3.53 10.25
C LEU A 396 -5.51 3.23 8.79
N TYR A 397 -4.61 2.52 8.10
CA TYR A 397 -4.79 2.16 6.69
C TYR A 397 -5.51 0.81 6.52
N PRO A 398 -6.75 0.76 5.98
CA PRO A 398 -7.51 -0.48 5.83
C PRO A 398 -6.79 -1.58 5.06
N ALA A 399 -6.05 -1.24 4.00
CA ALA A 399 -5.29 -2.23 3.20
C ALA A 399 -4.18 -2.94 3.97
N LYS A 400 -3.80 -2.44 5.15
CA LYS A 400 -2.71 -2.96 5.97
C LYS A 400 -3.19 -3.51 7.29
N ASP A 401 -4.42 -3.20 7.65
CA ASP A 401 -5.00 -3.48 8.95
C ASP A 401 -5.51 -4.92 9.10
N ALA A 402 -5.42 -5.43 10.34
CA ALA A 402 -6.01 -6.69 10.75
C ALA A 402 -6.53 -6.65 12.21
N HIS A 403 -6.68 -5.45 12.82
CA HIS A 403 -7.03 -5.31 14.24
C HIS A 403 -7.94 -4.11 14.56
N MET A 404 -8.01 -3.09 13.70
CA MET A 404 -8.79 -1.87 13.92
C MET A 404 -10.23 -2.19 14.35
N SER A 405 -10.70 -1.54 15.41
CA SER A 405 -12.08 -1.72 15.88
C SER A 405 -13.09 -1.02 14.95
N GLY A 406 -14.35 -1.49 14.97
CA GLY A 406 -15.42 -0.82 14.24
C GLY A 406 -15.62 0.63 14.67
N ASN A 407 -15.44 0.94 15.96
CA ASN A 407 -15.55 2.32 16.45
C ASN A 407 -14.43 3.20 15.90
N ASP A 408 -13.19 2.72 15.89
CA ASP A 408 -12.06 3.48 15.32
C ASP A 408 -12.22 3.67 13.82
N PHE A 409 -12.71 2.65 13.10
CA PHE A 409 -13.00 2.74 11.67
C PHE A 409 -14.07 3.80 11.37
N ARG A 410 -15.24 3.71 12.01
CA ARG A 410 -16.36 4.64 11.76
C ARG A 410 -15.99 6.08 12.12
N HIS A 411 -15.21 6.28 13.18
CA HIS A 411 -14.70 7.61 13.53
C HIS A 411 -13.70 8.16 12.49
N ALA A 412 -12.81 7.31 11.99
CA ALA A 412 -11.75 7.69 11.06
C ALA A 412 -12.24 7.87 9.61
N TYR A 413 -13.34 7.20 9.24
CA TYR A 413 -13.88 7.17 7.89
C TYR A 413 -15.39 7.47 7.89
N PRO A 414 -15.81 8.72 8.14
CA PRO A 414 -17.23 9.08 8.31
C PRO A 414 -18.10 8.77 7.08
N GLU A 415 -17.50 8.75 5.86
CA GLU A 415 -18.21 8.40 4.61
C GLU A 415 -18.46 6.89 4.43
N TRP A 416 -18.15 6.05 5.43
CA TRP A 416 -18.31 4.60 5.33
C TRP A 416 -19.76 4.15 5.09
N GLU A 417 -20.75 4.85 5.64
CA GLU A 417 -22.18 4.56 5.43
C GLU A 417 -22.58 4.81 3.98
N ARG A 418 -22.02 5.86 3.37
CA ARG A 418 -22.24 6.13 1.96
C ARG A 418 -21.62 5.05 1.08
N LEU A 419 -20.41 4.57 1.42
CA LEU A 419 -19.83 3.41 0.73
C LEU A 419 -20.71 2.16 0.93
N GLU A 420 -21.19 1.88 2.15
CA GLU A 420 -22.08 0.75 2.43
C GLU A 420 -23.36 0.79 1.60
N SER A 421 -23.94 1.96 1.39
CA SER A 421 -25.14 2.12 0.55
C SER A 421 -24.90 1.81 -0.93
N MET A 422 -23.66 1.95 -1.40
CA MET A 422 -23.25 1.71 -2.78
C MET A 422 -22.54 0.35 -2.96
N ARG A 423 -22.35 -0.40 -1.89
CA ARG A 423 -21.70 -1.70 -1.91
C ARG A 423 -22.55 -2.70 -2.72
N ASP A 424 -21.87 -3.52 -3.52
CA ASP A 424 -22.47 -4.72 -4.11
C ASP A 424 -22.69 -5.76 -3.00
N ARG A 425 -23.94 -6.18 -2.84
CA ARG A 425 -24.35 -7.07 -1.73
C ARG A 425 -23.69 -8.45 -1.81
N SER A 426 -23.23 -8.86 -2.98
CA SER A 426 -22.47 -10.10 -3.18
C SER A 426 -21.01 -10.00 -2.77
N LEU A 427 -20.49 -8.80 -2.50
CA LEU A 427 -19.08 -8.56 -2.17
C LEU A 427 -18.90 -8.17 -0.71
N VAL A 428 -18.22 -9.02 0.08
CA VAL A 428 -17.96 -8.77 1.49
C VAL A 428 -16.57 -9.27 1.87
N SER A 429 -15.70 -8.37 2.33
CA SER A 429 -14.42 -8.76 2.93
C SER A 429 -14.56 -9.07 4.43
N ARG A 430 -13.62 -9.87 4.97
CA ARG A 430 -13.52 -10.08 6.42
C ARG A 430 -13.26 -8.78 7.17
N PHE A 431 -12.46 -7.88 6.60
CA PHE A 431 -12.25 -6.54 7.14
C PHE A 431 -13.59 -5.78 7.26
N TRP A 432 -14.35 -5.68 6.16
CA TRP A 432 -15.60 -4.92 6.15
C TRP A 432 -16.58 -5.45 7.19
N LYS A 433 -16.75 -6.77 7.23
CA LYS A 433 -17.58 -7.43 8.23
C LYS A 433 -17.16 -7.08 9.66
N ARG A 434 -15.85 -7.13 9.96
CA ARG A 434 -15.29 -6.82 11.29
C ARG A 434 -15.52 -5.39 11.74
N VAL A 435 -15.47 -4.41 10.80
CA VAL A 435 -15.52 -2.99 11.17
C VAL A 435 -16.92 -2.37 11.09
N THR A 436 -17.88 -3.03 10.44
CA THR A 436 -19.25 -2.51 10.26
C THR A 436 -20.30 -3.27 11.09
N GLU A 437 -20.09 -4.56 11.37
CA GLU A 437 -20.92 -5.39 12.27
C GLU A 437 -20.39 -5.36 13.71
#